data_49ecfe102e0d615d5e64ac51c049b5d9
#
_entry.id   49ecfe102e0d615d5e64ac51c049b5d9
#
_cell.length_a   1.000
_cell.length_b   1.000
_cell.length_c   1.000
_cell.angle_alpha   90.00
_cell.angle_beta   90.00
_cell.angle_gamma   90.00
#
_symmetry.space_group_name_H-M   'P 1'
#
loop_
_entity.id
_entity.type
_entity.pdbx_description
1 polymer ?
#
loop_
_entity_poly.entity_id
_entity_poly.type
_entity_poly.pdbx_seq_one_letter_code
_entity_poly.pdbx_strand_id
1 'polypeptide(L)'
;MCIRDSFYRTYRCADGRFVAVGALEETFWRNLIGVLGLADLPDRWDRAHWPVIGEALSARFAGRTRDDWVTAFDGVDACLTPVLDLDEAVADHDAVRRGSHVEVDGMVQAAPAPRFSRTPLPVPAPASAVDLTEVLSEWSAGSVDAVS
;
A
#
# COMPACT_ATOMS: atom_id res chain seq x y z
N MET A 1 -13.63 9.93 7.30
CA MET A 1 -12.43 10.19 8.12
C MET A 1 -11.39 10.79 7.18
N CYS A 2 -10.99 12.03 7.40
CA CYS A 2 -9.97 12.66 6.57
C CYS A 2 -8.59 12.19 7.01
N ILE A 3 -7.85 11.56 6.12
CA ILE A 3 -6.53 10.95 6.38
C ILE A 3 -5.48 11.97 6.87
N ARG A 4 -5.73 13.28 6.71
CA ARG A 4 -4.78 14.34 7.08
C ARG A 4 -5.04 14.99 8.45
N ASP A 5 -6.16 14.70 9.10
CA ASP A 5 -6.62 15.45 10.26
C ASP A 5 -6.37 14.72 11.59
N SER A 6 -5.76 13.52 11.55
CA SER A 6 -5.49 12.70 12.72
C SER A 6 -4.05 12.21 12.74
N PHE A 7 -3.70 11.42 13.75
CA PHE A 7 -2.45 10.68 13.83
C PHE A 7 -2.36 9.52 12.80
N TYR A 8 -3.46 9.11 12.20
CA TYR A 8 -3.55 8.08 11.14
C TYR A 8 -3.18 8.70 9.78
N ARG A 9 -1.90 8.67 9.44
CA ARG A 9 -1.37 9.27 8.20
C ARG A 9 0.05 8.80 7.89
N THR A 10 0.63 9.31 6.81
CA THR A 10 2.05 9.13 6.51
C THR A 10 2.90 10.19 7.23
N TYR A 11 4.12 9.79 7.62
CA TYR A 11 5.10 10.64 8.27
C TYR A 11 6.42 10.62 7.50
N ARG A 12 7.02 11.80 7.33
CA ARG A 12 8.29 11.94 6.63
C ARG A 12 9.44 11.59 7.57
N CYS A 13 10.38 10.78 7.09
CA CYS A 13 11.60 10.37 7.76
C CYS A 13 12.79 11.28 7.41
N ALA A 14 13.92 11.08 8.09
CA ALA A 14 15.12 11.90 7.92
C ALA A 14 15.68 11.88 6.48
N ASP A 15 15.53 10.77 5.77
CA ASP A 15 15.96 10.56 4.38
C ASP A 15 14.98 11.12 3.34
N GLY A 16 13.89 11.76 3.78
CA GLY A 16 12.84 12.27 2.91
C GLY A 16 11.81 11.25 2.45
N ARG A 17 12.01 9.96 2.75
CA ARG A 17 11.06 8.87 2.53
C ARG A 17 9.98 8.89 3.61
N PHE A 18 8.99 8.00 3.51
CA PHE A 18 7.83 8.03 4.39
C PHE A 18 7.53 6.66 4.99
N VAL A 19 6.94 6.69 6.20
CA VAL A 19 6.24 5.56 6.80
C VAL A 19 4.76 5.88 6.90
N ALA A 20 3.91 4.85 6.82
CA ALA A 20 2.47 4.96 7.04
C ALA A 20 2.13 4.39 8.42
N VAL A 21 1.31 5.12 9.17
CA VAL A 21 0.84 4.73 10.51
C VAL A 21 -0.67 4.52 10.47
N GLY A 22 -1.10 3.32 10.88
CA GLY A 22 -2.50 2.88 10.92
C GLY A 22 -2.95 2.41 12.31
N ALA A 23 -2.27 2.79 13.39
CA ALA A 23 -2.46 2.31 14.75
C ALA A 23 -3.73 2.86 15.41
N LEU A 24 -4.92 2.39 14.98
CA LEU A 24 -6.21 2.80 15.56
C LEU A 24 -6.51 2.07 16.86
N GLU A 25 -6.31 0.77 16.90
CA GLU A 25 -6.58 -0.07 18.06
C GLU A 25 -5.57 0.22 19.17
N GLU A 26 -6.03 0.06 20.42
CA GLU A 26 -5.23 0.41 21.62
C GLU A 26 -3.91 -0.37 21.70
N THR A 27 -3.93 -1.63 21.30
CA THR A 27 -2.72 -2.47 21.33
C THR A 27 -1.67 -1.97 20.36
N PHE A 28 -2.05 -1.68 19.10
CA PHE A 28 -1.14 -1.17 18.08
C PHE A 28 -0.63 0.22 18.42
N TRP A 29 -1.50 1.08 18.97
CA TRP A 29 -1.09 2.41 19.43
C TRP A 29 -0.05 2.33 20.55
N ARG A 30 -0.29 1.49 21.56
CA ARG A 30 0.65 1.30 22.67
C ARG A 30 2.00 0.78 22.19
N ASN A 31 2.00 -0.17 21.26
CA ASN A 31 3.21 -0.67 20.63
C ASN A 31 3.94 0.43 19.85
N LEU A 32 3.22 1.21 19.07
CA LEU A 32 3.75 2.34 18.31
C LEU A 32 4.46 3.34 19.22
N ILE A 33 3.75 3.90 20.21
CA ILE A 33 4.32 4.92 21.10
C ILE A 33 5.45 4.36 21.97
N GLY A 34 5.38 3.07 22.32
CA GLY A 34 6.44 2.38 23.05
C GLY A 34 7.77 2.37 22.30
N VAL A 35 7.77 1.97 21.03
CA VAL A 35 8.97 1.97 20.16
C VAL A 35 9.45 3.41 19.89
N LEU A 36 8.52 4.34 19.70
CA LEU A 36 8.85 5.74 19.49
C LEU A 36 9.36 6.44 20.78
N GLY A 37 9.13 5.87 21.97
CA GLY A 37 9.50 6.50 23.24
C GLY A 37 8.68 7.76 23.53
N LEU A 38 7.38 7.75 23.21
CA LEU A 38 6.45 8.88 23.36
C LEU A 38 5.39 8.55 24.43
N ALA A 39 5.78 8.46 25.71
CA ALA A 39 4.89 8.05 26.79
C ALA A 39 3.85 9.12 27.20
N ASP A 40 4.17 10.40 27.02
CA ASP A 40 3.39 11.52 27.57
C ASP A 40 2.49 12.20 26.51
N LEU A 41 1.91 11.43 25.60
CA LEU A 41 0.97 11.99 24.63
C LEU A 41 -0.44 12.13 25.24
N PRO A 42 -1.18 13.21 24.89
CA PRO A 42 -2.55 13.39 25.34
C PRO A 42 -3.50 12.36 24.70
N ASP A 43 -4.74 12.31 25.20
CA ASP A 43 -5.76 11.40 24.69
C ASP A 43 -5.97 11.61 23.17
N ARG A 44 -5.69 10.57 22.40
CA ARG A 44 -5.82 10.56 20.94
C ARG A 44 -7.26 10.56 20.45
N TRP A 45 -8.24 10.26 21.29
CA TRP A 45 -9.65 10.26 20.93
C TRP A 45 -10.25 11.66 21.01
N ASP A 46 -9.62 12.60 21.74
CA ASP A 46 -9.96 14.01 21.65
C ASP A 46 -9.30 14.66 20.42
N ARG A 47 -10.14 15.11 19.49
CA ARG A 47 -9.68 15.76 18.25
C ARG A 47 -8.87 17.02 18.48
N ALA A 48 -9.09 17.72 19.62
CA ALA A 48 -8.32 18.90 19.97
C ALA A 48 -6.83 18.58 20.15
N HIS A 49 -6.48 17.34 20.47
CA HIS A 49 -5.11 16.90 20.67
C HIS A 49 -4.40 16.42 19.39
N TRP A 50 -5.12 16.21 18.29
CA TRP A 50 -4.52 15.67 17.05
C TRP A 50 -3.35 16.49 16.50
N PRO A 51 -3.37 17.85 16.51
CA PRO A 51 -2.22 18.62 16.08
C PRO A 51 -0.96 18.32 16.91
N VAL A 52 -1.07 18.32 18.23
CA VAL A 52 0.05 18.06 19.16
C VAL A 52 0.59 16.63 18.96
N ILE A 53 -0.29 15.64 18.88
CA ILE A 53 0.10 14.25 18.62
C ILE A 53 0.80 14.14 17.27
N GLY A 54 0.23 14.77 16.23
CA GLY A 54 0.78 14.75 14.88
C GLY A 54 2.16 15.40 14.79
N GLU A 55 2.39 16.49 15.52
CA GLU A 55 3.69 17.16 15.62
C GLU A 55 4.72 16.29 16.34
N ALA A 56 4.36 15.68 17.48
CA ALA A 56 5.22 14.79 18.23
C ALA A 56 5.66 13.58 17.40
N LEU A 57 4.72 12.93 16.72
CA LEU A 57 5.02 11.81 15.81
C LEU A 57 5.91 12.26 14.64
N SER A 58 5.60 13.41 14.03
CA SER A 58 6.37 13.95 12.91
C SER A 58 7.81 14.26 13.31
N ALA A 59 8.00 14.90 14.45
CA ALA A 59 9.33 15.21 14.99
C ALA A 59 10.13 13.92 15.27
N ARG A 60 9.46 12.89 15.80
CA ARG A 60 10.11 11.63 16.11
C ARG A 60 10.53 10.87 14.85
N PHE A 61 9.63 10.75 13.85
CA PHE A 61 9.93 10.08 12.58
C PHE A 61 11.01 10.79 11.78
N ALA A 62 11.09 12.12 11.83
CA ALA A 62 12.14 12.90 11.19
C ALA A 62 13.54 12.64 11.76
N GLY A 63 13.66 11.96 12.91
CA GLY A 63 14.94 11.70 13.57
C GLY A 63 15.72 10.49 13.04
N ARG A 64 15.14 9.64 12.18
CA ARG A 64 15.79 8.46 11.58
C ARG A 64 15.35 8.27 10.15
N THR A 65 16.08 7.45 9.38
CA THR A 65 15.68 7.04 8.04
C THR A 65 14.46 6.12 8.07
N ARG A 66 13.76 5.99 6.93
CA ARG A 66 12.63 5.05 6.80
C ARG A 66 13.04 3.62 7.16
N ASP A 67 14.17 3.19 6.64
CA ASP A 67 14.64 1.80 6.79
C ASP A 67 15.11 1.52 8.23
N ASP A 68 15.69 2.52 8.93
CA ASP A 68 15.96 2.42 10.37
C ASP A 68 14.68 2.25 11.20
N TRP A 69 13.60 2.94 10.80
CA TRP A 69 12.30 2.77 11.46
C TRP A 69 11.70 1.41 11.19
N VAL A 70 11.74 0.93 9.94
CA VAL A 70 11.28 -0.43 9.59
C VAL A 70 12.00 -1.47 10.45
N THR A 71 13.33 -1.34 10.58
CA THR A 71 14.13 -2.22 11.44
C THR A 71 13.75 -2.10 12.92
N ALA A 72 13.50 -0.89 13.41
CA ALA A 72 13.13 -0.67 14.82
C ALA A 72 11.74 -1.26 15.16
N PHE A 73 10.87 -1.42 14.18
CA PHE A 73 9.55 -2.02 14.32
C PHE A 73 9.50 -3.49 13.92
N ASP A 74 10.64 -4.10 13.57
CA ASP A 74 10.66 -5.52 13.22
C ASP A 74 10.15 -6.40 14.36
N GLY A 75 9.19 -7.27 14.05
CA GLY A 75 8.53 -8.11 15.05
C GLY A 75 7.54 -7.39 15.98
N VAL A 76 7.33 -6.08 15.81
CA VAL A 76 6.38 -5.29 16.62
C VAL A 76 5.12 -4.98 15.81
N ASP A 77 3.99 -5.50 16.25
CA ASP A 77 2.69 -5.23 15.61
C ASP A 77 2.16 -3.84 16.01
N ALA A 78 2.53 -2.83 15.24
CA ALA A 78 2.19 -1.42 15.47
C ALA A 78 1.43 -0.78 14.32
N CYS A 79 0.97 -1.56 13.34
CA CYS A 79 0.36 -1.05 12.12
C CYS A 79 1.19 0.08 11.48
N LEU A 80 2.50 -0.13 11.41
CA LEU A 80 3.44 0.76 10.74
C LEU A 80 4.04 0.02 9.53
N THR A 81 4.06 0.68 8.37
CA THR A 81 4.65 0.13 7.14
C THR A 81 5.47 1.20 6.41
N PRO A 82 6.52 0.82 5.67
CA PRO A 82 7.17 1.75 4.76
C PRO A 82 6.22 2.17 3.64
N VAL A 83 6.33 3.41 3.19
CA VAL A 83 5.74 3.83 1.92
C VAL A 83 6.80 3.58 0.85
N LEU A 84 6.48 2.66 -0.04
CA LEU A 84 7.35 2.25 -1.14
C LEU A 84 7.08 3.08 -2.39
N ASP A 85 8.11 3.38 -3.17
CA ASP A 85 7.92 3.84 -4.54
C ASP A 85 7.58 2.66 -5.47
N LEU A 86 7.36 2.93 -6.76
CA LEU A 86 6.94 1.88 -7.70
C LEU A 86 7.99 0.80 -7.90
N ASP A 87 9.26 1.18 -7.98
CA ASP A 87 10.36 0.25 -8.18
C ASP A 87 10.58 -0.61 -6.92
N GLU A 88 10.52 0.01 -5.74
CA GLU A 88 10.57 -0.67 -4.46
C GLU A 88 9.39 -1.64 -4.27
N ALA A 89 8.18 -1.23 -4.66
CA ALA A 89 6.98 -2.06 -4.52
C ALA A 89 7.03 -3.32 -5.40
N VAL A 90 7.62 -3.22 -6.59
CA VAL A 90 7.83 -4.38 -7.48
C VAL A 90 8.86 -5.35 -6.89
N ALA A 91 9.92 -4.82 -6.26
CA ALA A 91 11.00 -5.60 -5.66
C ALA A 91 10.69 -6.06 -4.22
N ASP A 92 9.57 -5.63 -3.64
CA ASP A 92 9.18 -5.99 -2.27
C ASP A 92 9.06 -7.50 -2.10
N HIS A 93 9.65 -8.01 -1.01
CA HIS A 93 9.72 -9.44 -0.73
C HIS A 93 8.33 -10.12 -0.73
N ASP A 94 7.33 -9.49 -0.13
CA ASP A 94 5.97 -10.05 -0.07
C ASP A 94 5.26 -9.96 -1.43
N ALA A 95 5.47 -8.89 -2.19
CA ALA A 95 4.94 -8.74 -3.53
C ALA A 95 5.52 -9.80 -4.48
N VAL A 96 6.83 -10.03 -4.41
CA VAL A 96 7.53 -11.08 -5.18
C VAL A 96 7.05 -12.47 -4.76
N ARG A 97 7.03 -12.77 -3.46
CA ARG A 97 6.59 -14.05 -2.93
C ARG A 97 5.14 -14.39 -3.32
N ARG A 98 4.29 -13.39 -3.37
CA ARG A 98 2.89 -13.53 -3.80
C ARG A 98 2.73 -13.55 -5.32
N GLY A 99 3.76 -13.24 -6.09
CA GLY A 99 3.66 -13.03 -7.54
C GLY A 99 2.65 -11.94 -7.87
N SER A 100 2.71 -10.80 -7.17
CA SER A 100 1.76 -9.69 -7.34
C SER A 100 1.98 -8.94 -8.66
N HIS A 101 3.13 -9.13 -9.28
CA HIS A 101 3.49 -8.54 -10.56
C HIS A 101 3.92 -9.61 -11.55
N VAL A 102 3.76 -9.34 -12.83
CA VAL A 102 4.23 -10.16 -13.96
C VAL A 102 4.94 -9.25 -14.95
N GLU A 103 5.91 -9.82 -15.66
CA GLU A 103 6.55 -9.13 -16.78
C GLU A 103 5.95 -9.62 -18.09
N VAL A 104 5.49 -8.70 -18.92
CA VAL A 104 4.93 -8.98 -20.23
C VAL A 104 5.56 -8.04 -21.23
N ASP A 105 6.29 -8.58 -22.19
CA ASP A 105 6.99 -7.82 -23.25
C ASP A 105 7.92 -6.72 -22.67
N GLY A 106 8.69 -7.07 -21.63
CA GLY A 106 9.61 -6.15 -20.97
C GLY A 106 8.96 -5.11 -20.05
N MET A 107 7.64 -5.15 -19.87
CA MET A 107 6.92 -4.26 -18.96
C MET A 107 6.41 -5.01 -17.74
N VAL A 108 6.73 -4.48 -16.56
CA VAL A 108 6.17 -4.99 -15.30
C VAL A 108 4.77 -4.43 -15.10
N GLN A 109 3.82 -5.31 -14.85
CA GLN A 109 2.42 -4.97 -14.60
C GLN A 109 1.83 -5.81 -13.47
N ALA A 110 0.66 -5.43 -12.98
CA ALA A 110 -0.04 -6.20 -11.96
C ALA A 110 -0.41 -7.59 -12.51
N ALA A 111 -0.21 -8.62 -11.69
CA ALA A 111 -0.68 -9.96 -12.02
C ALA A 111 -2.22 -10.02 -12.00
N PRO A 112 -2.83 -10.94 -12.76
CA PRO A 112 -4.28 -11.11 -12.75
C PRO A 112 -4.84 -11.36 -11.35
N ALA A 113 -5.95 -10.67 -11.04
CA ALA A 113 -6.67 -10.78 -9.78
C ALA A 113 -8.18 -10.73 -10.03
N PRO A 114 -9.00 -11.39 -9.17
CA PRO A 114 -8.63 -12.26 -8.05
C PRO A 114 -8.02 -13.59 -8.51
N ARG A 115 -7.32 -14.29 -7.60
CA ARG A 115 -6.73 -15.60 -7.92
C ARG A 115 -7.68 -16.71 -7.50
N PHE A 116 -8.08 -17.51 -8.47
CA PHE A 116 -8.93 -18.65 -8.24
C PHE A 116 -8.12 -19.95 -8.23
N SER A 117 -8.39 -20.84 -7.28
CA SER A 117 -7.66 -22.10 -7.14
C SER A 117 -7.95 -23.11 -8.25
N ARG A 118 -9.15 -23.05 -8.85
CA ARG A 118 -9.60 -24.01 -9.88
C ARG A 118 -9.60 -23.44 -11.29
N THR A 119 -9.72 -22.13 -11.44
CA THR A 119 -9.79 -21.43 -12.73
C THR A 119 -8.81 -20.25 -12.72
N PRO A 120 -7.49 -20.52 -12.79
CA PRO A 120 -6.50 -19.46 -12.80
C PRO A 120 -6.73 -18.55 -14.03
N LEU A 121 -6.63 -17.24 -13.80
CA LEU A 121 -6.70 -16.28 -14.90
C LEU A 121 -5.40 -16.33 -15.72
N PRO A 122 -5.49 -16.23 -17.06
CA PRO A 122 -4.30 -16.16 -17.90
C PRO A 122 -3.55 -14.84 -17.67
N VAL A 123 -2.23 -14.87 -17.84
CA VAL A 123 -1.43 -13.65 -17.91
C VAL A 123 -1.88 -12.86 -19.15
N PRO A 124 -2.10 -11.55 -19.05
CA PRO A 124 -2.49 -10.73 -20.18
C PRO A 124 -1.50 -10.87 -21.35
N ALA A 125 -1.99 -10.93 -22.56
CA ALA A 125 -1.14 -10.84 -23.74
C ALA A 125 -0.53 -9.43 -23.88
N PRO A 126 0.62 -9.27 -24.54
CA PRO A 126 1.14 -7.96 -24.88
C PRO A 126 0.10 -7.13 -25.64
N ALA A 127 0.12 -5.82 -25.41
CA ALA A 127 -0.74 -4.92 -26.17
C ALA A 127 -0.40 -5.01 -27.66
N SER A 128 -1.39 -5.27 -28.49
CA SER A 128 -1.26 -5.26 -29.96
C SER A 128 -2.15 -4.18 -30.54
N ALA A 129 -1.72 -3.61 -31.66
CA ALA A 129 -2.58 -2.75 -32.43
C ALA A 129 -3.72 -3.61 -33.04
N VAL A 130 -4.95 -3.19 -32.81
CA VAL A 130 -6.14 -3.84 -33.42
C VAL A 130 -6.81 -2.85 -34.36
N ASP A 131 -7.31 -3.35 -35.49
CA ASP A 131 -8.15 -2.53 -36.35
C ASP A 131 -9.55 -2.42 -35.72
N LEU A 132 -9.99 -1.19 -35.51
CA LEU A 132 -11.30 -0.92 -34.94
C LEU A 132 -12.44 -1.53 -35.78
N THR A 133 -12.28 -1.56 -37.12
CA THR A 133 -13.26 -2.12 -38.01
C THR A 133 -13.40 -3.63 -37.83
N GLU A 134 -12.27 -4.32 -37.56
CA GLU A 134 -12.25 -5.76 -37.30
C GLU A 134 -12.95 -6.06 -35.96
N VAL A 135 -12.63 -5.33 -34.90
CA VAL A 135 -13.27 -5.48 -33.58
C VAL A 135 -14.79 -5.24 -33.66
N LEU A 136 -15.22 -4.19 -34.34
CA LEU A 136 -16.64 -3.89 -34.50
C LEU A 136 -17.37 -4.95 -35.33
N SER A 137 -16.70 -5.54 -36.34
CA SER A 137 -17.22 -6.65 -37.13
C SER A 137 -17.44 -7.91 -36.27
N GLU A 138 -16.46 -8.27 -35.43
CA GLU A 138 -16.56 -9.42 -34.53
C GLU A 138 -17.70 -9.23 -33.50
N TRP A 139 -17.84 -8.05 -32.93
CA TRP A 139 -18.94 -7.75 -32.01
C TRP A 139 -20.31 -7.82 -32.67
N SER A 140 -20.40 -7.40 -33.93
CA SER A 140 -21.65 -7.48 -34.69
C SER A 140 -22.01 -8.91 -35.03
N ALA A 141 -21.02 -9.77 -35.28
CA ALA A 141 -21.23 -11.18 -35.59
C ALA A 141 -21.56 -12.05 -34.36
N GLY A 142 -21.03 -11.68 -33.17
CA GLY A 142 -21.19 -12.45 -31.91
C GLY A 142 -22.51 -12.20 -31.16
N SER A 143 -23.38 -11.31 -31.62
CA SER A 143 -24.59 -10.91 -30.86
C SER A 143 -25.82 -11.81 -31.10
N VAL A 144 -25.72 -12.98 -31.80
CA VAL A 144 -26.87 -13.79 -32.17
C VAL A 144 -27.05 -15.10 -31.40
N ASP A 145 -26.06 -15.54 -30.60
CA ASP A 145 -26.13 -16.88 -29.97
C ASP A 145 -26.24 -16.89 -28.40
N ALA A 146 -26.69 -15.84 -27.78
CA ALA A 146 -26.73 -15.78 -26.31
C ALA A 146 -28.13 -15.76 -25.68
N VAL A 147 -29.15 -16.40 -26.30
CA VAL A 147 -30.40 -16.77 -25.59
C VAL A 147 -31.05 -17.98 -26.28
N SER A 148 -30.77 -19.15 -25.80
CA SER A 148 -31.64 -20.33 -25.92
C SER A 148 -31.54 -21.18 -24.67
#